data_e98577ebb39c4d57722bc1503cf969c3
#
_entry.id   e98577ebb39c4d57722bc1503cf969c3
#
_cell.length_a   1.000
_cell.length_b   1.000
_cell.length_c   1.000
_cell.angle_alpha   90.00
_cell.angle_beta   90.00
_cell.angle_gamma   90.00
#
_symmetry.space_group_name_H-M   'P 1'
#
loop_
_entity.id
_entity.type
_entity.pdbx_description
1 polymer ?
#
loop_
_entity_poly.entity_id
_entity_poly.type
_entity_poly.pdbx_seq_one_letter_code
_entity_poly.pdbx_strand_id
1 'polypeptide(L)'
;MDNKYTMKTKFFITTLLFLIGGLCLKAQTNDTDTQKAIATLKEFYKVIYDDNLGRKEEQFLKYVSKELFNKVFPPSPPGEDNSPGYDPFIQAQDYEAKTLNRSLKITSLGNDRYRVCFLLSDWEKKKTCVDYQLKKNNKGKYMITNILSDKNFYIRPKK
;
A
#
# COMPACT_ATOMS: atom_id res chain seq x y z
N MET A 1 11.62 21.65 60.28
CA MET A 1 12.24 20.56 59.56
C MET A 1 11.14 19.79 58.80
N ASP A 2 10.95 19.65 57.55
CA ASP A 2 11.59 20.14 56.35
C ASP A 2 10.65 19.89 55.20
N ASN A 3 10.05 20.94 54.65
CA ASN A 3 9.08 20.86 53.57
C ASN A 3 9.74 21.09 52.19
N LYS A 4 11.07 20.92 52.09
CA LYS A 4 11.84 21.22 50.89
C LYS A 4 12.00 20.06 49.91
N TYR A 5 11.77 18.83 50.32
CA TYR A 5 12.00 17.66 49.46
C TYR A 5 10.79 17.23 48.66
N THR A 6 9.59 17.58 49.07
CA THR A 6 8.35 17.17 48.41
C THR A 6 8.08 17.95 47.11
N MET A 7 8.61 19.15 46.95
CA MET A 7 8.35 19.97 45.77
C MET A 7 9.20 19.56 44.55
N LYS A 8 10.45 19.11 44.78
CA LYS A 8 11.33 18.66 43.70
C LYS A 8 10.91 17.32 43.08
N THR A 9 10.37 16.44 43.89
CA THR A 9 9.93 15.13 43.41
C THR A 9 8.67 15.22 42.54
N LYS A 10 7.74 16.14 42.86
CA LYS A 10 6.53 16.34 42.06
C LYS A 10 6.83 16.95 40.68
N PHE A 11 7.81 17.83 40.59
CA PHE A 11 8.24 18.42 39.31
C PHE A 11 8.92 17.39 38.40
N PHE A 12 9.71 16.47 38.96
CA PHE A 12 10.38 15.42 38.18
C PHE A 12 9.39 14.39 37.61
N ILE A 13 8.37 14.00 38.38
CA ILE A 13 7.35 13.05 37.94
C ILE A 13 6.50 13.65 36.82
N THR A 14 6.16 14.93 36.92
CA THR A 14 5.34 15.59 35.89
C THR A 14 6.11 15.76 34.58
N THR A 15 7.39 16.07 34.62
CA THR A 15 8.24 16.19 33.43
C THR A 15 8.51 14.85 32.77
N LEU A 16 8.65 13.77 33.54
CA LEU A 16 8.84 12.42 33.03
C LEU A 16 7.59 11.87 32.34
N LEU A 17 6.38 12.19 32.86
CA LEU A 17 5.12 11.82 32.24
C LEU A 17 4.88 12.51 30.88
N PHE A 18 5.34 13.77 30.72
CA PHE A 18 5.26 14.46 29.43
C PHE A 18 6.22 13.88 28.36
N LEU A 19 7.38 13.40 28.76
CA LEU A 19 8.34 12.76 27.84
C LEU A 19 7.85 11.39 27.32
N ILE A 20 7.15 10.62 28.15
CA ILE A 20 6.60 9.31 27.75
C ILE A 20 5.37 9.49 26.84
N GLY A 21 4.52 10.51 27.09
CA GLY A 21 3.34 10.81 26.25
C GLY A 21 3.69 11.23 24.82
N GLY A 22 4.82 11.93 24.60
CA GLY A 22 5.25 12.38 23.28
C GLY A 22 5.76 11.27 22.36
N LEU A 23 6.29 10.18 22.91
CA LEU A 23 6.77 9.03 22.15
C LEU A 23 5.64 8.10 21.68
N CYS A 24 4.57 7.96 22.46
CA CYS A 24 3.41 7.16 22.09
C CYS A 24 2.60 7.76 20.93
N LEU A 25 2.50 9.09 20.83
CA LEU A 25 1.73 9.75 19.76
C LEU A 25 2.34 9.56 18.36
N LYS A 26 3.67 9.52 18.23
CA LYS A 26 4.33 9.25 16.93
C LYS A 26 4.17 7.80 16.48
N ALA A 27 4.22 6.84 17.39
CA ALA A 27 4.00 5.43 17.08
C ALA A 27 2.56 5.16 16.63
N GLN A 28 1.57 5.79 17.25
CA GLN A 28 0.16 5.59 16.96
C GLN A 28 -0.27 6.19 15.61
N THR A 29 0.31 7.33 15.19
CA THR A 29 0.03 7.92 13.87
C THR A 29 0.62 7.10 12.74
N ASN A 30 1.82 6.55 12.90
CA ASN A 30 2.44 5.67 11.90
C ASN A 30 1.68 4.36 11.71
N ASP A 31 1.13 3.78 12.78
CA ASP A 31 0.33 2.57 12.69
C ASP A 31 -1.00 2.81 11.96
N THR A 32 -1.69 3.90 12.28
CA THR A 32 -2.96 4.29 11.62
C THR A 32 -2.76 4.52 10.11
N ASP A 33 -1.69 5.17 9.69
CA ASP A 33 -1.38 5.42 8.29
C ASP A 33 -1.00 4.12 7.55
N THR A 34 -0.23 3.26 8.19
CA THR A 34 0.07 1.92 7.68
C THR A 34 -1.20 1.10 7.48
N GLN A 35 -2.12 1.11 8.44
CA GLN A 35 -3.39 0.40 8.33
C GLN A 35 -4.28 0.94 7.19
N LYS A 36 -4.32 2.25 6.98
CA LYS A 36 -5.04 2.87 5.84
C LYS A 36 -4.46 2.46 4.50
N ALA A 37 -3.14 2.42 4.37
CA ALA A 37 -2.47 1.99 3.15
C ALA A 37 -2.74 0.49 2.87
N ILE A 38 -2.68 -0.37 3.90
CA ILE A 38 -3.02 -1.78 3.80
C ILE A 38 -4.50 -1.97 3.39
N ALA A 39 -5.40 -1.18 3.97
CA ALA A 39 -6.83 -1.21 3.60
C ALA A 39 -7.03 -0.82 2.12
N THR A 40 -6.32 0.20 1.63
CA THR A 40 -6.34 0.60 0.21
C THR A 40 -5.89 -0.54 -0.70
N LEU A 41 -4.82 -1.26 -0.36
CA LEU A 41 -4.36 -2.40 -1.14
C LEU A 41 -5.34 -3.56 -1.12
N LYS A 42 -5.92 -3.89 0.05
CA LYS A 42 -6.96 -4.94 0.15
C LYS A 42 -8.17 -4.61 -0.73
N GLU A 43 -8.63 -3.37 -0.68
CA GLU A 43 -9.77 -2.92 -1.48
C GLU A 43 -9.44 -2.92 -2.97
N PHE A 44 -8.24 -2.49 -3.37
CA PHE A 44 -7.76 -2.56 -4.74
C PHE A 44 -7.85 -3.99 -5.29
N TYR A 45 -7.27 -4.97 -4.59
CA TYR A 45 -7.31 -6.36 -5.04
C TYR A 45 -8.74 -6.90 -5.09
N LYS A 46 -9.55 -6.60 -4.08
CA LYS A 46 -10.95 -7.02 -4.04
C LYS A 46 -11.76 -6.45 -5.21
N VAL A 47 -11.55 -5.19 -5.59
CA VAL A 47 -12.35 -4.52 -6.63
C VAL A 47 -11.84 -4.82 -8.03
N ILE A 48 -10.51 -4.83 -8.22
CA ILE A 48 -9.92 -5.02 -9.55
C ILE A 48 -9.88 -6.49 -9.96
N TYR A 49 -9.75 -7.39 -9.00
CA TYR A 49 -9.63 -8.84 -9.24
C TYR A 49 -10.87 -9.61 -8.79
N ASP A 50 -12.05 -8.98 -8.88
CA ASP A 50 -13.35 -9.65 -8.75
C ASP A 50 -13.86 -10.00 -10.16
N ASP A 51 -14.16 -11.27 -10.39
CA ASP A 51 -14.60 -11.80 -11.69
C ASP A 51 -15.90 -11.14 -12.21
N ASN A 52 -16.70 -10.55 -11.30
CA ASN A 52 -18.00 -10.00 -11.61
C ASN A 52 -17.99 -8.52 -12.03
N LEU A 53 -16.91 -7.78 -11.75
CA LEU A 53 -16.95 -6.32 -11.87
C LEU A 53 -16.36 -5.76 -13.17
N GLY A 54 -15.58 -6.56 -13.90
CA GLY A 54 -14.84 -6.11 -15.07
C GLY A 54 -13.81 -5.03 -14.72
N ARG A 55 -12.71 -4.98 -15.43
CA ARG A 55 -11.59 -4.05 -15.15
C ARG A 55 -11.76 -2.75 -15.92
N LYS A 56 -12.38 -1.74 -15.31
CA LYS A 56 -12.57 -0.41 -15.91
C LYS A 56 -11.49 0.57 -15.44
N GLU A 57 -11.04 1.45 -16.33
CA GLU A 57 -10.08 2.52 -16.02
C GLU A 57 -10.47 3.31 -14.77
N GLU A 58 -11.72 3.71 -14.65
CA GLU A 58 -12.25 4.48 -13.50
C GLU A 58 -12.10 3.73 -12.16
N GLN A 59 -12.10 2.40 -12.18
CA GLN A 59 -11.87 1.60 -10.98
C GLN A 59 -10.40 1.61 -10.59
N PHE A 60 -9.49 1.45 -11.56
CA PHE A 60 -8.04 1.56 -11.31
C PHE A 60 -7.68 2.94 -10.77
N LEU A 61 -8.19 4.02 -11.36
CA LEU A 61 -7.88 5.39 -10.97
C LEU A 61 -8.39 5.77 -9.56
N LYS A 62 -9.22 4.93 -8.94
CA LYS A 62 -9.55 5.07 -7.50
C LYS A 62 -8.39 4.67 -6.59
N TYR A 63 -7.47 3.81 -7.03
CA TYR A 63 -6.42 3.22 -6.20
C TYR A 63 -5.02 3.47 -6.76
N VAL A 64 -4.88 3.65 -8.06
CA VAL A 64 -3.62 3.79 -8.78
C VAL A 64 -3.45 5.24 -9.25
N SER A 65 -2.26 5.81 -9.10
CA SER A 65 -1.96 7.13 -9.62
C SER A 65 -2.08 7.15 -11.16
N LYS A 66 -2.54 8.27 -11.73
CA LYS A 66 -2.68 8.41 -13.18
C LYS A 66 -1.35 8.20 -13.91
N GLU A 67 -0.22 8.62 -13.31
CA GLU A 67 1.11 8.41 -13.88
C GLU A 67 1.44 6.92 -14.02
N LEU A 68 1.20 6.13 -12.96
CA LEU A 68 1.41 4.69 -12.99
C LEU A 68 0.42 4.00 -13.93
N PHE A 69 -0.85 4.40 -13.88
CA PHE A 69 -1.88 3.84 -14.77
C PHE A 69 -1.50 4.02 -16.24
N ASN A 70 -1.14 5.25 -16.66
CA ASN A 70 -0.74 5.53 -18.05
C ASN A 70 0.57 4.82 -18.44
N LYS A 71 1.43 4.49 -17.48
CA LYS A 71 2.65 3.71 -17.76
C LYS A 71 2.34 2.24 -17.99
N VAL A 72 1.38 1.69 -17.25
CA VAL A 72 0.95 0.28 -17.39
C VAL A 72 0.04 0.11 -18.61
N PHE A 73 -0.88 1.04 -18.81
CA PHE A 73 -1.86 1.06 -19.89
C PHE A 73 -1.69 2.34 -20.71
N PRO A 74 -0.65 2.42 -21.55
CA PRO A 74 -0.43 3.61 -22.38
C PRO A 74 -1.59 3.81 -23.36
N PRO A 75 -1.99 5.06 -23.64
CA PRO A 75 -2.98 5.32 -24.66
C PRO A 75 -2.57 4.72 -26.00
N SER A 76 -3.46 3.96 -26.62
CA SER A 76 -3.22 3.31 -27.91
C SER A 76 -4.01 3.99 -29.01
N PRO A 77 -3.48 4.11 -30.22
CA PRO A 77 -4.26 4.46 -31.40
C PRO A 77 -5.42 3.47 -31.61
N PRO A 78 -6.52 3.88 -32.26
CA PRO A 78 -7.61 2.96 -32.56
C PRO A 78 -7.11 1.75 -33.35
N GLY A 79 -7.39 0.53 -32.85
CA GLY A 79 -7.00 -0.73 -33.47
C GLY A 79 -5.64 -1.30 -33.05
N GLU A 80 -4.89 -0.58 -32.22
CA GLU A 80 -3.63 -1.08 -31.62
C GLU A 80 -3.84 -1.43 -30.15
N ASP A 81 -3.38 -2.61 -29.72
CA ASP A 81 -3.32 -3.01 -28.31
C ASP A 81 -1.88 -2.89 -27.81
N ASN A 82 -1.61 -1.85 -27.03
CA ASN A 82 -0.32 -1.61 -26.38
C ASN A 82 -0.31 -2.11 -24.92
N SER A 83 -1.27 -2.96 -24.53
CA SER A 83 -1.30 -3.54 -23.19
C SER A 83 -0.10 -4.46 -22.97
N PRO A 84 0.44 -4.54 -21.75
CA PRO A 84 1.51 -5.49 -21.46
C PRO A 84 0.98 -6.93 -21.61
N GLY A 85 1.85 -7.85 -22.09
CA GLY A 85 1.51 -9.27 -22.25
C GLY A 85 1.21 -10.00 -20.92
N TYR A 86 1.21 -9.31 -19.81
CA TYR A 86 0.85 -9.79 -18.47
C TYR A 86 0.35 -8.60 -17.62
N ASP A 87 -0.38 -8.90 -16.56
CA ASP A 87 -0.80 -7.90 -15.59
C ASP A 87 0.33 -7.63 -14.57
N PRO A 88 0.96 -6.45 -14.55
CA PRO A 88 2.08 -6.17 -13.66
C PRO A 88 1.67 -6.06 -12.17
N PHE A 89 0.39 -5.87 -11.86
CA PHE A 89 -0.11 -5.84 -10.48
C PHE A 89 -0.23 -7.24 -9.86
N ILE A 90 -0.27 -8.29 -10.68
CA ILE A 90 -0.25 -9.68 -10.22
C ILE A 90 0.93 -10.48 -10.78
N GLN A 91 1.71 -9.88 -11.71
CA GLN A 91 2.84 -10.49 -12.42
C GLN A 91 2.47 -11.82 -13.10
N ALA A 92 1.26 -11.87 -13.67
CA ALA A 92 0.71 -13.05 -14.34
C ALA A 92 -0.26 -12.63 -15.45
N GLN A 93 -0.59 -13.58 -16.33
CA GLN A 93 -1.63 -13.42 -17.35
C GLN A 93 -2.99 -13.86 -16.82
N ASP A 94 -3.02 -14.94 -16.05
CA ASP A 94 -4.23 -15.56 -15.52
C ASP A 94 -4.22 -15.66 -14.00
N TYR A 95 -5.40 -15.72 -13.40
CA TYR A 95 -5.60 -15.88 -11.96
C TYR A 95 -7.00 -16.44 -11.66
N GLU A 96 -7.14 -17.02 -10.47
CA GLU A 96 -8.43 -17.37 -9.88
C GLU A 96 -8.80 -16.32 -8.81
N ALA A 97 -9.81 -15.51 -9.06
CA ALA A 97 -10.20 -14.40 -8.17
C ALA A 97 -10.42 -14.83 -6.71
N LYS A 98 -11.12 -15.94 -6.51
CA LYS A 98 -11.35 -16.52 -5.17
C LYS A 98 -10.07 -16.86 -4.45
N THR A 99 -9.16 -17.56 -5.12
CA THR A 99 -7.88 -18.02 -4.57
C THR A 99 -6.96 -16.85 -4.28
N LEU A 100 -6.85 -15.91 -5.21
CA LEU A 100 -6.08 -14.70 -5.06
C LEU A 100 -6.54 -13.92 -3.82
N ASN A 101 -7.83 -13.58 -3.72
CA ASN A 101 -8.37 -12.77 -2.63
C ASN A 101 -8.29 -13.50 -1.27
N ARG A 102 -8.52 -14.82 -1.22
CA ARG A 102 -8.44 -15.63 0.00
C ARG A 102 -7.00 -15.73 0.54
N SER A 103 -6.03 -15.84 -0.36
CA SER A 103 -4.62 -16.04 -0.01
C SER A 103 -3.84 -14.74 0.21
N LEU A 104 -4.47 -13.57 -0.02
CA LEU A 104 -3.85 -12.25 0.01
C LEU A 104 -3.23 -11.95 1.38
N LYS A 105 -1.94 -11.66 1.38
CA LYS A 105 -1.19 -11.22 2.55
C LYS A 105 -0.46 -9.93 2.23
N ILE A 106 -0.67 -8.88 3.02
CA ILE A 106 -0.03 -7.58 2.86
C ILE A 106 0.86 -7.30 4.06
N THR A 107 2.10 -6.90 3.80
CA THR A 107 3.11 -6.60 4.82
C THR A 107 3.72 -5.23 4.53
N SER A 108 3.79 -4.36 5.52
CA SER A 108 4.53 -3.11 5.43
C SER A 108 6.04 -3.40 5.44
N LEU A 109 6.77 -2.78 4.51
CA LEU A 109 8.23 -2.81 4.43
C LEU A 109 8.88 -1.52 4.97
N GLY A 110 8.07 -0.60 5.52
CA GLY A 110 8.50 0.73 5.92
C GLY A 110 8.66 1.69 4.74
N ASN A 111 8.75 3.00 5.01
CA ASN A 111 8.94 4.04 4.00
C ASN A 111 7.91 4.00 2.86
N ASP A 112 6.62 3.85 3.21
CA ASP A 112 5.48 3.76 2.29
C ASP A 112 5.59 2.61 1.27
N ARG A 113 6.38 1.58 1.58
CA ARG A 113 6.52 0.38 0.76
C ARG A 113 5.77 -0.80 1.38
N TYR A 114 5.13 -1.58 0.52
CA TYR A 114 4.29 -2.70 0.93
C TYR A 114 4.52 -3.88 0.02
N ARG A 115 4.61 -5.07 0.60
CA ARG A 115 4.64 -6.34 -0.12
C ARG A 115 3.28 -6.99 -0.06
N VAL A 116 2.76 -7.36 -1.21
CA VAL A 116 1.52 -8.10 -1.38
C VAL A 116 1.84 -9.46 -1.94
N CYS A 117 1.48 -10.53 -1.23
CA CYS A 117 1.70 -11.90 -1.67
C CYS A 117 0.37 -12.67 -1.72
N PHE A 118 0.18 -13.46 -2.77
CA PHE A 118 -1.03 -14.26 -3.02
C PHE A 118 -0.70 -15.52 -3.84
N LEU A 119 -1.64 -16.44 -3.92
CA LEU A 119 -1.63 -17.55 -4.90
C LEU A 119 -2.47 -17.12 -6.10
N LEU A 120 -2.01 -17.44 -7.30
CA LEU A 120 -2.77 -17.18 -8.54
C LEU A 120 -3.82 -18.26 -8.79
N SER A 121 -3.58 -19.46 -8.28
CA SER A 121 -4.50 -20.61 -8.42
C SER A 121 -4.37 -21.58 -7.25
N ASP A 122 -5.35 -22.45 -7.05
CA ASP A 122 -5.39 -23.41 -5.93
C ASP A 122 -4.32 -24.51 -6.00
N TRP A 123 -3.81 -24.81 -7.18
CA TRP A 123 -2.74 -25.81 -7.35
C TRP A 123 -1.33 -25.23 -7.16
N GLU A 124 -1.19 -23.92 -7.06
CA GLU A 124 0.11 -23.31 -6.81
C GLU A 124 0.59 -23.51 -5.38
N LYS A 125 1.84 -23.95 -5.24
CA LYS A 125 2.50 -24.10 -3.94
C LYS A 125 3.27 -22.86 -3.51
N LYS A 126 3.65 -22.00 -4.47
CA LYS A 126 4.47 -20.80 -4.22
C LYS A 126 3.64 -19.54 -4.46
N LYS A 127 3.69 -18.63 -3.50
CA LYS A 127 3.04 -17.33 -3.63
C LYS A 127 3.81 -16.42 -4.58
N THR A 128 3.08 -15.73 -5.46
CA THR A 128 3.56 -14.56 -6.15
C THR A 128 3.54 -13.37 -5.21
N CYS A 129 4.59 -12.53 -5.26
CA CYS A 129 4.69 -11.34 -4.41
C CYS A 129 5.02 -10.11 -5.26
N VAL A 130 4.29 -9.03 -5.04
CA VAL A 130 4.48 -7.73 -5.71
C VAL A 130 4.76 -6.67 -4.66
N ASP A 131 5.80 -5.87 -4.89
CA ASP A 131 6.16 -4.77 -4.01
C ASP A 131 5.67 -3.45 -4.59
N TYR A 132 4.99 -2.67 -3.77
CA TYR A 132 4.42 -1.38 -4.13
C TYR A 132 4.99 -0.24 -3.31
N GLN A 133 4.96 0.96 -3.89
CA GLN A 133 5.01 2.20 -3.15
C GLN A 133 3.63 2.86 -3.17
N LEU A 134 3.16 3.27 -2.00
CA LEU A 134 1.95 4.05 -1.84
C LEU A 134 2.30 5.46 -1.37
N LYS A 135 1.54 6.45 -1.84
CA LYS A 135 1.64 7.83 -1.35
C LYS A 135 0.23 8.40 -1.15
N LYS A 136 0.10 9.32 -0.22
CA LYS A 136 -1.14 10.10 -0.07
C LYS A 136 -1.27 11.09 -1.23
N ASN A 137 -2.46 11.16 -1.81
CA ASN A 137 -2.82 12.24 -2.72
C ASN A 137 -3.20 13.52 -1.94
N ASN A 138 -3.52 14.59 -2.66
CA ASN A 138 -3.90 15.89 -2.07
C ASN A 138 -5.18 15.83 -1.19
N LYS A 139 -5.97 14.74 -1.29
CA LYS A 139 -7.15 14.48 -0.46
C LYS A 139 -6.85 13.57 0.74
N GLY A 140 -5.58 13.23 0.97
CA GLY A 140 -5.13 12.35 2.05
C GLY A 140 -5.41 10.86 1.83
N LYS A 141 -5.89 10.46 0.62
CA LYS A 141 -6.13 9.07 0.26
C LYS A 141 -4.84 8.41 -0.23
N TYR A 142 -4.55 7.20 0.22
CA TYR A 142 -3.42 6.41 -0.28
C TYR A 142 -3.68 5.93 -1.71
N MET A 143 -2.66 6.08 -2.56
CA MET A 143 -2.65 5.65 -3.96
C MET A 143 -1.42 4.80 -4.22
N ILE A 144 -1.54 3.74 -5.00
CA ILE A 144 -0.41 2.98 -5.55
C ILE A 144 0.28 3.88 -6.58
N THR A 145 1.52 4.25 -6.30
CA THR A 145 2.28 5.18 -7.16
C THR A 145 3.43 4.51 -7.89
N ASN A 146 3.79 3.28 -7.48
CA ASN A 146 4.87 2.53 -8.11
C ASN A 146 4.72 1.03 -7.91
N ILE A 147 5.19 0.24 -8.87
CA ILE A 147 5.41 -1.21 -8.78
C ILE A 147 6.92 -1.40 -8.68
N LEU A 148 7.41 -1.74 -7.47
CA LEU A 148 8.84 -1.77 -7.18
C LEU A 148 9.51 -3.08 -7.62
N SER A 149 8.76 -4.16 -7.70
CA SER A 149 9.21 -5.49 -8.09
C SER A 149 9.29 -5.69 -9.60
N ASP A 150 8.79 -4.74 -10.39
CA ASP A 150 8.81 -4.83 -11.85
C ASP A 150 9.59 -3.67 -12.47
N LYS A 151 10.77 -3.98 -13.03
CA LYS A 151 11.66 -2.98 -13.65
C LYS A 151 11.04 -2.26 -14.85
N ASN A 152 10.09 -2.87 -15.56
CA ASN A 152 9.44 -2.29 -16.73
C ASN A 152 8.47 -1.18 -16.32
N PHE A 153 7.82 -1.35 -15.17
CA PHE A 153 6.80 -0.42 -14.66
C PHE A 153 7.29 0.44 -13.49
N TYR A 154 8.54 0.24 -13.05
CA TYR A 154 9.14 1.09 -12.02
C TYR A 154 9.25 2.55 -12.47
N ILE A 155 8.68 3.46 -11.68
CA ILE A 155 8.79 4.91 -11.90
C ILE A 155 9.95 5.45 -11.06
N ARG A 156 10.97 5.98 -11.75
CA ARG A 156 12.11 6.58 -11.06
C ARG A 156 11.70 7.87 -10.35
N PRO A 157 12.12 8.09 -9.09
CA PRO A 157 11.90 9.38 -8.44
C PRO A 157 12.50 10.51 -9.29
N LYS A 158 11.75 11.59 -9.47
CA LYS A 158 12.30 12.81 -10.07
C LYS A 158 13.33 13.38 -9.11
N LYS A 159 14.52 13.69 -9.62
CA LYS A 159 15.59 14.37 -8.86
C LYS A 159 15.20 15.80 -8.57
#